data_3b046ab966c443edfd268bf021251e84
#
_entry.id   3b046ab966c443edfd268bf021251e84
#
_cell.length_a   1.000
_cell.length_b   1.000
_cell.length_c   1.000
_cell.angle_alpha   90.00
_cell.angle_beta   90.00
_cell.angle_gamma   90.00
#
_symmetry.space_group_name_H-M   'P 1'
#
loop_
_entity.id
_entity.type
_entity.pdbx_description
1 polymer ?
#
loop_
_entity_poly.entity_id
_entity_poly.type
_entity_poly.pdbx_seq_one_letter_code
_entity_poly.pdbx_strand_id
1 'polypeptide(L)'
;MLMPMQGSEGGLGIIALAYGTSCLGCLLGLSAMTRARSTSGAKRIRWLVLGAVAIGGTGIWAMHFIAMLGFNIPGLQITYNVPITLVSLLVAIIVVGIGLTIVVTRQTSLPALALGGCITGAGVASMHYLGMSAVNMPASISYRPWVVIASILIAVTASTAALWAVVNVRGIPAMIGACLVMGVAVSGMHYTGMAAMIMYSAPLTTREGLTANQLLLPMLGAIGLSTIVMLFVAGLGPTERDLQEEAEIHANLDKLASIRRPAGFEDFS
;
A
#
# COMPACT_ATOMS: atom_id res chain seq x y z
N MET A 1 -7.54 31.51 18.16
CA MET A 1 -6.83 32.24 17.11
C MET A 1 -6.44 31.26 16.04
N LEU A 2 -6.70 31.54 14.76
CA LEU A 2 -6.26 30.70 13.64
C LEU A 2 -4.74 30.75 13.54
N MET A 3 -4.09 29.58 13.48
CA MET A 3 -2.65 29.50 13.24
C MET A 3 -2.41 29.42 11.73
N PRO A 4 -1.50 30.24 11.16
CA PRO A 4 -1.13 30.10 9.76
C PRO A 4 -0.44 28.75 9.55
N MET A 5 -0.90 27.98 8.58
CA MET A 5 -0.16 26.82 8.07
C MET A 5 1.07 27.36 7.31
N GLN A 6 2.21 27.45 7.95
CA GLN A 6 3.47 27.63 7.21
C GLN A 6 3.80 26.29 6.56
N GLY A 7 4.03 26.35 5.25
CA GLY A 7 4.29 25.18 4.43
C GLY A 7 5.45 24.34 4.95
N SER A 8 5.47 23.10 4.54
CA SER A 8 6.44 22.08 4.92
C SER A 8 7.89 22.62 4.85
N GLU A 9 8.47 23.01 5.98
CA GLU A 9 9.91 23.31 6.07
C GLU A 9 10.77 22.04 5.90
N GLY A 10 10.13 20.86 5.78
CA GLY A 10 10.80 19.60 5.48
C GLY A 10 11.47 19.55 4.11
N GLY A 11 11.32 20.60 3.33
CA GLY A 11 11.97 20.77 2.05
C GLY A 11 11.58 19.67 1.02
N LEU A 12 12.01 19.85 -0.22
CA LEU A 12 11.83 18.91 -1.32
C LEU A 12 12.35 17.50 -1.01
N GLY A 13 13.36 17.39 -0.10
CA GLY A 13 13.96 16.10 0.29
C GLY A 13 12.97 15.16 0.98
N ILE A 14 12.15 15.64 1.91
CA ILE A 14 11.15 14.81 2.61
C ILE A 14 10.01 14.43 1.65
N ILE A 15 9.58 15.36 0.81
CA ILE A 15 8.56 15.07 -0.21
C ILE A 15 9.07 13.98 -1.17
N ALA A 16 10.30 14.10 -1.64
CA ALA A 16 10.93 13.13 -2.52
C ALA A 16 11.10 11.76 -1.84
N LEU A 17 11.49 11.74 -0.55
CA LEU A 17 11.63 10.52 0.23
C LEU A 17 10.26 9.84 0.42
N ALA A 18 9.22 10.57 0.80
CA ALA A 18 7.87 10.07 0.94
C ALA A 18 7.35 9.48 -0.38
N TYR A 19 7.49 10.22 -1.47
CA TYR A 19 7.12 9.78 -2.81
C TYR A 19 7.90 8.52 -3.24
N GLY A 20 9.22 8.51 -3.06
CA GLY A 20 10.08 7.36 -3.38
C GLY A 20 9.70 6.12 -2.57
N THR A 21 9.37 6.28 -1.28
CA THR A 21 8.89 5.20 -0.42
C THR A 21 7.56 4.65 -0.93
N SER A 22 6.64 5.52 -1.37
CA SER A 22 5.39 5.08 -1.98
C SER A 22 5.63 4.27 -3.26
N CYS A 23 6.48 4.75 -4.15
CA CYS A 23 6.84 4.03 -5.38
C CYS A 23 7.48 2.67 -5.08
N LEU A 24 8.38 2.60 -4.09
CA LEU A 24 9.02 1.36 -3.67
C LEU A 24 7.99 0.35 -3.16
N GLY A 25 7.11 0.76 -2.25
CA GLY A 25 6.05 -0.10 -1.72
C GLY A 25 5.12 -0.62 -2.80
N CYS A 26 4.76 0.24 -3.76
CA CYS A 26 3.96 -0.14 -4.93
C CYS A 26 4.71 -1.15 -5.82
N LEU A 27 5.99 -0.94 -6.09
CA LEU A 27 6.81 -1.84 -6.90
C LEU A 27 6.92 -3.24 -6.28
N LEU A 28 7.25 -3.31 -4.99
CA LEU A 28 7.31 -4.56 -4.25
C LEU A 28 5.95 -5.26 -4.22
N GLY A 29 4.88 -4.49 -4.01
CA GLY A 29 3.52 -5.02 -3.97
C GLY A 29 3.07 -5.56 -5.33
N LEU A 30 3.27 -4.85 -6.42
CA LEU A 30 2.94 -5.33 -7.77
C LEU A 30 3.75 -6.58 -8.12
N SER A 31 5.04 -6.64 -7.75
CA SER A 31 5.88 -7.83 -7.92
C SER A 31 5.34 -9.02 -7.14
N ALA A 32 4.87 -8.83 -5.90
CA ALA A 32 4.23 -9.88 -5.12
C ALA A 32 2.91 -10.34 -5.76
N MET A 33 2.12 -9.41 -6.32
CA MET A 33 0.84 -9.74 -6.97
C MET A 33 1.01 -10.52 -8.27
N THR A 34 2.05 -10.29 -9.04
CA THR A 34 2.38 -11.11 -10.21
C THR A 34 2.50 -12.58 -9.79
N ARG A 35 3.20 -12.85 -8.68
CA ARG A 35 3.38 -14.20 -8.13
C ARG A 35 2.13 -14.75 -7.44
N ALA A 36 1.34 -13.91 -6.76
CA ALA A 36 0.06 -14.33 -6.17
C ALA A 36 -0.90 -14.87 -7.23
N ARG A 37 -0.83 -14.34 -8.45
CA ARG A 37 -1.71 -14.73 -9.55
C ARG A 37 -1.29 -16.03 -10.22
N SER A 38 0.00 -16.36 -10.24
CA SER A 38 0.54 -17.60 -10.80
C SER A 38 0.56 -18.76 -9.80
N THR A 39 0.12 -18.54 -8.55
CA THR A 39 0.11 -19.54 -7.50
C THR A 39 -1.29 -19.77 -6.91
N SER A 40 -1.46 -20.84 -6.14
CA SER A 40 -2.73 -21.22 -5.48
C SER A 40 -2.51 -21.58 -4.02
N GLY A 41 -3.59 -21.76 -3.27
CA GLY A 41 -3.57 -22.21 -1.87
C GLY A 41 -2.71 -21.32 -0.97
N ALA A 42 -1.94 -21.92 -0.08
CA ALA A 42 -1.12 -21.23 0.92
C ALA A 42 -0.05 -20.33 0.29
N LYS A 43 0.51 -20.68 -0.88
CA LYS A 43 1.49 -19.85 -1.60
C LYS A 43 0.86 -18.53 -2.04
N ARG A 44 -0.36 -18.56 -2.60
CA ARG A 44 -1.11 -17.35 -2.97
C ARG A 44 -1.35 -16.44 -1.77
N ILE A 45 -1.78 -17.01 -0.63
CA ILE A 45 -2.04 -16.23 0.59
C ILE A 45 -0.76 -15.52 1.06
N ARG A 46 0.39 -16.18 1.06
CA ARG A 46 1.67 -15.58 1.43
C ARG A 46 1.99 -14.36 0.54
N TRP A 47 1.82 -14.49 -0.78
CA TRP A 47 2.08 -13.38 -1.70
C TRP A 47 1.07 -12.24 -1.54
N LEU A 48 -0.20 -12.54 -1.25
CA LEU A 48 -1.22 -11.52 -0.93
C LEU A 48 -0.85 -10.75 0.34
N VAL A 49 -0.41 -11.44 1.40
CA VAL A 49 0.02 -10.80 2.65
C VAL A 49 1.26 -9.93 2.42
N LEU A 50 2.27 -10.45 1.71
CA LEU A 50 3.46 -9.68 1.37
C LEU A 50 3.12 -8.43 0.53
N GLY A 51 2.23 -8.55 -0.44
CA GLY A 51 1.75 -7.42 -1.23
C GLY A 51 0.98 -6.39 -0.39
N ALA A 52 0.15 -6.85 0.54
CA ALA A 52 -0.58 -5.97 1.45
C ALA A 52 0.38 -5.21 2.39
N VAL A 53 1.41 -5.87 2.92
CA VAL A 53 2.45 -5.23 3.73
C VAL A 53 3.26 -4.23 2.90
N ALA A 54 3.64 -4.60 1.68
CA ALA A 54 4.41 -3.70 0.80
C ALA A 54 3.61 -2.45 0.40
N ILE A 55 2.39 -2.61 -0.10
CA ILE A 55 1.57 -1.47 -0.54
C ILE A 55 1.03 -0.72 0.68
N GLY A 56 0.35 -1.41 1.60
CA GLY A 56 -0.30 -0.79 2.75
C GLY A 56 0.70 -0.25 3.78
N GLY A 57 1.70 -1.06 4.15
CA GLY A 57 2.71 -0.70 5.14
C GLY A 57 3.74 0.29 4.59
N THR A 58 4.45 -0.08 3.51
CA THR A 58 5.52 0.76 2.97
C THR A 58 4.98 1.85 2.05
N GLY A 59 4.12 1.49 1.08
CA GLY A 59 3.68 2.42 0.04
C GLY A 59 2.72 3.49 0.54
N ILE A 60 1.89 3.21 1.53
CA ILE A 60 0.84 4.11 2.00
C ILE A 60 1.15 4.64 3.41
N TRP A 61 1.25 3.75 4.41
CA TRP A 61 1.44 4.16 5.79
C TRP A 61 2.80 4.82 6.03
N ALA A 62 3.90 4.21 5.59
CA ALA A 62 5.22 4.79 5.79
C ALA A 62 5.39 6.11 5.02
N MET A 63 4.87 6.19 3.79
CA MET A 63 4.82 7.44 3.04
C MET A 63 4.11 8.54 3.84
N HIS A 64 2.92 8.24 4.41
CA HIS A 64 2.16 9.20 5.23
C HIS A 64 2.99 9.73 6.39
N PHE A 65 3.62 8.85 7.18
CA PHE A 65 4.40 9.28 8.34
C PHE A 65 5.71 9.96 7.95
N ILE A 66 6.38 9.57 6.86
CA ILE A 66 7.53 10.29 6.33
C ILE A 66 7.12 11.70 5.90
N ALA A 67 6.01 11.85 5.18
CA ALA A 67 5.50 13.17 4.81
C ALA A 67 5.16 14.03 6.05
N MET A 68 4.64 13.40 7.12
CA MET A 68 4.37 14.07 8.41
C MET A 68 5.63 14.53 9.14
N LEU A 69 6.80 13.96 8.87
CA LEU A 69 8.08 14.49 9.40
C LEU A 69 8.41 15.89 8.84
N GLY A 70 7.89 16.20 7.65
CA GLY A 70 7.98 17.54 7.06
C GLY A 70 6.97 18.54 7.64
N PHE A 71 6.01 18.05 8.42
CA PHE A 71 5.02 18.90 9.06
C PHE A 71 5.58 19.48 10.35
N ASN A 72 5.92 20.75 10.34
CA ASN A 72 6.50 21.47 11.47
C ASN A 72 5.73 22.78 11.71
N ILE A 73 5.52 23.10 12.98
CA ILE A 73 4.94 24.37 13.41
C ILE A 73 5.98 25.04 14.30
N PRO A 74 6.52 26.22 13.92
CA PRO A 74 7.53 26.90 14.70
C PRO A 74 7.08 27.12 16.14
N GLY A 75 7.93 26.70 17.10
CA GLY A 75 7.67 26.85 18.54
C GLY A 75 6.76 25.80 19.15
N LEU A 76 6.25 24.81 18.38
CA LEU A 76 5.44 23.71 18.91
C LEU A 76 6.17 22.37 18.76
N GLN A 77 6.21 21.62 19.86
CA GLN A 77 6.71 20.25 19.83
C GLN A 77 5.56 19.31 19.40
N ILE A 78 5.80 18.56 18.33
CA ILE A 78 4.88 17.56 17.82
C ILE A 78 5.37 16.18 18.28
N THR A 79 4.49 15.38 18.89
CA THR A 79 4.74 13.99 19.24
C THR A 79 3.65 13.08 18.66
N TYR A 80 3.92 11.78 18.61
CA TYR A 80 3.03 10.79 18.01
C TYR A 80 2.65 9.73 19.04
N ASN A 81 1.36 9.47 19.16
CA ASN A 81 0.82 8.38 19.97
C ASN A 81 1.10 7.03 19.31
N VAL A 82 2.01 6.26 19.90
CA VAL A 82 2.46 4.98 19.32
C VAL A 82 1.34 3.97 19.10
N PRO A 83 0.46 3.68 20.07
CA PRO A 83 -0.68 2.78 19.86
C PRO A 83 -1.55 3.17 18.65
N ILE A 84 -1.94 4.42 18.52
CA ILE A 84 -2.78 4.88 17.40
C ILE A 84 -2.01 4.78 16.07
N THR A 85 -0.72 5.10 16.08
CA THR A 85 0.17 4.97 14.92
C THR A 85 0.22 3.52 14.45
N LEU A 86 0.36 2.55 15.36
CA LEU A 86 0.37 1.12 15.01
C LEU A 86 -1.00 0.61 14.55
N VAL A 87 -2.08 1.09 15.15
CA VAL A 87 -3.44 0.75 14.68
C VAL A 87 -3.66 1.27 13.25
N SER A 88 -3.18 2.48 12.92
CA SER A 88 -3.27 3.02 11.56
C SER A 88 -2.48 2.17 10.55
N LEU A 89 -1.33 1.60 10.93
CA LEU A 89 -0.57 0.64 10.11
C LEU A 89 -1.39 -0.63 9.83
N LEU A 90 -1.98 -1.20 10.87
CA LEU A 90 -2.81 -2.41 10.73
C LEU A 90 -4.01 -2.15 9.81
N VAL A 91 -4.69 -1.02 9.96
CA VAL A 91 -5.79 -0.61 9.08
C VAL A 91 -5.30 -0.57 7.63
N ALA A 92 -4.17 0.07 7.33
CA ALA A 92 -3.63 0.14 5.97
C ALA A 92 -3.37 -1.25 5.38
N ILE A 93 -2.69 -2.13 6.12
CA ILE A 93 -2.36 -3.49 5.65
C ILE A 93 -3.62 -4.32 5.41
N ILE A 94 -4.56 -4.28 6.35
CA ILE A 94 -5.80 -5.09 6.29
C ILE A 94 -6.66 -4.66 5.10
N VAL A 95 -6.92 -3.35 4.94
CA VAL A 95 -7.82 -2.89 3.87
C VAL A 95 -7.22 -3.09 2.48
N VAL A 96 -5.90 -2.89 2.33
CA VAL A 96 -5.19 -3.22 1.08
C VAL A 96 -5.26 -4.72 0.83
N GLY A 97 -5.02 -5.55 1.84
CA GLY A 97 -5.12 -7.01 1.74
C GLY A 97 -6.51 -7.49 1.30
N ILE A 98 -7.57 -6.88 1.84
CA ILE A 98 -8.97 -7.16 1.41
C ILE A 98 -9.14 -6.80 -0.07
N GLY A 99 -8.76 -5.60 -0.49
CA GLY A 99 -8.86 -5.16 -1.88
C GLY A 99 -8.11 -6.06 -2.86
N LEU A 100 -6.85 -6.38 -2.55
CA LEU A 100 -6.03 -7.31 -3.34
C LEU A 100 -6.67 -8.70 -3.44
N THR A 101 -7.20 -9.21 -2.33
CA THR A 101 -7.89 -10.51 -2.31
C THR A 101 -9.13 -10.50 -3.20
N ILE A 102 -9.96 -9.46 -3.12
CA ILE A 102 -11.17 -9.32 -3.94
C ILE A 102 -10.82 -9.39 -5.43
N VAL A 103 -9.84 -8.60 -5.89
CA VAL A 103 -9.54 -8.54 -7.33
C VAL A 103 -8.77 -9.74 -7.85
N VAL A 104 -7.95 -10.38 -7.02
CA VAL A 104 -7.21 -11.61 -7.41
C VAL A 104 -8.14 -12.83 -7.45
N THR A 105 -9.14 -12.91 -6.58
CA THR A 105 -10.03 -14.07 -6.49
C THR A 105 -11.26 -13.98 -7.41
N ARG A 106 -11.77 -12.79 -7.68
CA ARG A 106 -13.02 -12.58 -8.45
C ARG A 106 -12.81 -12.23 -9.93
N GLN A 107 -11.63 -12.52 -10.48
CA GLN A 107 -11.32 -12.31 -11.91
C GLN A 107 -11.85 -10.96 -12.44
N THR A 108 -11.18 -9.89 -12.17
CA THR A 108 -11.31 -8.51 -12.72
C THR A 108 -12.69 -8.12 -13.29
N SER A 109 -13.76 -8.45 -12.59
CA SER A 109 -15.07 -7.94 -12.96
C SER A 109 -15.19 -6.48 -12.49
N LEU A 110 -15.85 -5.64 -13.27
CA LEU A 110 -16.12 -4.24 -12.90
C LEU A 110 -16.68 -4.10 -11.47
N PRO A 111 -17.65 -4.93 -11.03
CA PRO A 111 -18.16 -4.88 -9.66
C PRO A 111 -17.10 -5.21 -8.61
N ALA A 112 -16.22 -6.19 -8.87
CA ALA A 112 -15.15 -6.55 -7.94
C ALA A 112 -14.12 -5.42 -7.82
N LEU A 113 -13.80 -4.77 -8.94
CA LEU A 113 -12.89 -3.63 -8.97
C LEU A 113 -13.47 -2.41 -8.24
N ALA A 114 -14.74 -2.10 -8.46
CA ALA A 114 -15.44 -1.01 -7.79
C ALA A 114 -15.55 -1.28 -6.27
N LEU A 115 -15.98 -2.47 -5.87
CA LEU A 115 -16.08 -2.84 -4.46
C LEU A 115 -14.71 -2.83 -3.77
N GLY A 116 -13.70 -3.46 -4.37
CA GLY A 116 -12.33 -3.46 -3.85
C GLY A 116 -11.77 -2.05 -3.75
N GLY A 117 -11.98 -1.22 -4.77
CA GLY A 117 -11.55 0.18 -4.80
C GLY A 117 -12.21 1.03 -3.72
N CYS A 118 -13.52 0.90 -3.54
CA CYS A 118 -14.26 1.60 -2.47
C CYS A 118 -13.78 1.19 -1.08
N ILE A 119 -13.66 -0.11 -0.81
CA ILE A 119 -13.19 -0.61 0.50
C ILE A 119 -11.76 -0.15 0.76
N THR A 120 -10.86 -0.36 -0.21
CA THR A 120 -9.45 0.03 -0.05
C THR A 120 -9.31 1.53 0.08
N GLY A 121 -10.01 2.32 -0.75
CA GLY A 121 -9.91 3.77 -0.72
C GLY A 121 -10.48 4.37 0.56
N ALA A 122 -11.63 3.89 1.03
CA ALA A 122 -12.18 4.29 2.34
C ALA A 122 -11.22 3.93 3.48
N GLY A 123 -10.61 2.74 3.42
CA GLY A 123 -9.62 2.31 4.41
C GLY A 123 -8.34 3.13 4.39
N VAL A 124 -7.84 3.51 3.20
CA VAL A 124 -6.67 4.39 3.05
C VAL A 124 -6.96 5.77 3.62
N ALA A 125 -8.13 6.35 3.33
CA ALA A 125 -8.56 7.60 3.93
C ALA A 125 -8.70 7.47 5.47
N SER A 126 -9.28 6.37 5.95
CA SER A 126 -9.38 6.09 7.40
C SER A 126 -8.00 6.00 8.05
N MET A 127 -7.03 5.33 7.42
CA MET A 127 -5.65 5.28 7.90
C MET A 127 -5.04 6.67 8.00
N HIS A 128 -5.24 7.53 6.98
CA HIS A 128 -4.71 8.90 6.99
C HIS A 128 -5.28 9.71 8.16
N TYR A 129 -6.61 9.76 8.32
CA TYR A 129 -7.23 10.53 9.40
C TYR A 129 -6.97 9.92 10.79
N LEU A 130 -6.84 8.61 10.90
CA LEU A 130 -6.41 7.94 12.12
C LEU A 130 -4.95 8.28 12.44
N GLY A 131 -4.06 8.29 11.43
CA GLY A 131 -2.68 8.74 11.57
C GLY A 131 -2.60 10.21 12.03
N MET A 132 -3.46 11.08 11.50
CA MET A 132 -3.59 12.47 11.97
C MET A 132 -4.07 12.55 13.42
N SER A 133 -4.95 11.66 13.87
CA SER A 133 -5.38 11.62 15.26
C SER A 133 -4.30 11.12 16.23
N ALA A 134 -3.26 10.47 15.72
CA ALA A 134 -2.07 10.09 16.49
C ALA A 134 -1.17 11.28 16.82
N VAL A 135 -1.32 12.41 16.12
CA VAL A 135 -0.51 13.60 16.31
C VAL A 135 -0.93 14.31 17.58
N ASN A 136 0.01 14.46 18.51
CA ASN A 136 -0.14 15.23 19.74
C ASN A 136 0.57 16.57 19.57
N MET A 137 -0.21 17.65 19.66
CA MET A 137 0.31 19.03 19.65
C MET A 137 -0.60 19.92 20.50
N PRO A 138 -0.13 21.04 21.01
CA PRO A 138 -0.93 22.02 21.75
C PRO A 138 -1.81 22.86 20.80
N ALA A 139 -2.56 22.19 19.96
CA ALA A 139 -3.53 22.77 19.03
C ALA A 139 -4.73 21.82 18.86
N SER A 140 -5.91 22.36 18.67
CA SER A 140 -7.08 21.58 18.24
C SER A 140 -7.15 21.58 16.72
N ILE A 141 -7.38 20.38 16.17
CA ILE A 141 -7.50 20.18 14.72
C ILE A 141 -8.99 20.08 14.38
N SER A 142 -9.40 20.82 13.38
CA SER A 142 -10.69 20.70 12.69
C SER A 142 -10.44 20.50 11.20
N TYR A 143 -11.45 20.06 10.46
CA TYR A 143 -11.28 19.78 9.03
C TYR A 143 -12.34 20.48 8.20
N ARG A 144 -11.98 20.95 7.01
CA ARG A 144 -12.91 21.45 5.99
C ARG A 144 -13.61 20.28 5.30
N PRO A 145 -14.94 20.11 5.48
CA PRO A 145 -15.63 18.89 5.01
C PRO A 145 -15.45 18.63 3.51
N TRP A 146 -15.48 19.67 2.69
CA TRP A 146 -15.36 19.56 1.22
C TRP A 146 -14.00 19.02 0.78
N VAL A 147 -12.93 19.44 1.48
CA VAL A 147 -11.57 18.97 1.17
C VAL A 147 -11.37 17.55 1.67
N VAL A 148 -12.00 17.18 2.80
CA VAL A 148 -12.06 15.79 3.27
C VAL A 148 -12.73 14.89 2.23
N ILE A 149 -13.89 15.30 1.73
CA ILE A 149 -14.59 14.56 0.66
C ILE A 149 -13.71 14.42 -0.58
N ALA A 150 -13.03 15.49 -0.99
CA ALA A 150 -12.09 15.43 -2.12
C ALA A 150 -10.96 14.43 -1.88
N SER A 151 -10.35 14.40 -0.68
CA SER A 151 -9.29 13.43 -0.36
C SER A 151 -9.80 11.98 -0.37
N ILE A 152 -11.03 11.73 0.10
CA ILE A 152 -11.67 10.41 0.05
C ILE A 152 -11.93 9.99 -1.40
N LEU A 153 -12.41 10.89 -2.26
CA LEU A 153 -12.62 10.61 -3.68
C LEU A 153 -11.30 10.28 -4.39
N ILE A 154 -10.23 11.02 -4.08
CA ILE A 154 -8.88 10.70 -4.57
C ILE A 154 -8.45 9.31 -4.07
N ALA A 155 -8.67 8.98 -2.79
CA ALA A 155 -8.34 7.67 -2.24
C ALA A 155 -9.07 6.53 -2.96
N VAL A 156 -10.37 6.68 -3.22
CA VAL A 156 -11.19 5.66 -3.89
C VAL A 156 -10.77 5.50 -5.35
N THR A 157 -10.60 6.59 -6.09
CA THR A 157 -10.18 6.54 -7.49
C THR A 157 -8.77 5.99 -7.64
N ALA A 158 -7.83 6.42 -6.80
CA ALA A 158 -6.46 5.92 -6.77
C ALA A 158 -6.41 4.42 -6.43
N SER A 159 -7.16 3.98 -5.41
CA SER A 159 -7.22 2.56 -5.02
C SER A 159 -7.84 1.70 -6.12
N THR A 160 -8.88 2.18 -6.79
CA THR A 160 -9.49 1.48 -7.92
C THR A 160 -8.49 1.33 -9.09
N ALA A 161 -7.77 2.41 -9.43
CA ALA A 161 -6.72 2.38 -10.44
C ALA A 161 -5.56 1.46 -10.04
N ALA A 162 -5.14 1.47 -8.78
CA ALA A 162 -4.11 0.58 -8.25
C ALA A 162 -4.51 -0.90 -8.34
N LEU A 163 -5.72 -1.25 -7.93
CA LEU A 163 -6.24 -2.61 -8.03
C LEU A 163 -6.42 -3.06 -9.50
N TRP A 164 -6.80 -2.14 -10.39
CA TRP A 164 -6.79 -2.39 -11.83
C TRP A 164 -5.37 -2.69 -12.34
N ALA A 165 -4.39 -1.90 -11.92
CA ALA A 165 -2.99 -2.11 -12.30
C ALA A 165 -2.45 -3.45 -11.82
N VAL A 166 -2.77 -3.87 -10.59
CA VAL A 166 -2.43 -5.21 -10.05
C VAL A 166 -2.84 -6.33 -10.99
N VAL A 167 -3.95 -6.20 -11.68
CA VAL A 167 -4.48 -7.28 -12.53
C VAL A 167 -4.03 -7.15 -13.99
N ASN A 168 -3.88 -5.93 -14.50
CA ASN A 168 -3.69 -5.69 -15.93
C ASN A 168 -2.25 -5.35 -16.32
N VAL A 169 -1.47 -4.73 -15.43
CA VAL A 169 -0.10 -4.31 -15.75
C VAL A 169 0.82 -5.52 -15.90
N ARG A 170 1.58 -5.54 -16.99
CA ARG A 170 2.55 -6.58 -17.34
C ARG A 170 3.85 -5.94 -17.79
N GLY A 171 4.96 -6.60 -17.46
CA GLY A 171 6.30 -6.18 -17.82
C GLY A 171 6.84 -5.03 -16.96
N ILE A 172 8.17 -4.96 -16.88
CA ILE A 172 8.89 -4.03 -15.97
C ILE A 172 8.62 -2.57 -16.31
N PRO A 173 8.63 -2.09 -17.56
CA PRO A 173 8.40 -0.68 -17.84
C PRO A 173 7.00 -0.20 -17.44
N ALA A 174 5.97 -1.01 -17.75
CA ALA A 174 4.59 -0.68 -17.38
C ALA A 174 4.39 -0.71 -15.85
N MET A 175 5.06 -1.62 -15.15
CA MET A 175 5.02 -1.70 -13.69
C MET A 175 5.67 -0.47 -13.06
N ILE A 176 6.83 -0.02 -13.56
CA ILE A 176 7.47 1.21 -13.09
C ILE A 176 6.54 2.41 -13.33
N GLY A 177 5.98 2.55 -14.52
CA GLY A 177 5.01 3.62 -14.83
C GLY A 177 3.81 3.62 -13.90
N ALA A 178 3.22 2.44 -13.63
CA ALA A 178 2.13 2.30 -12.68
C ALA A 178 2.54 2.73 -11.25
N CYS A 179 3.74 2.35 -10.79
CA CYS A 179 4.25 2.73 -9.47
C CYS A 179 4.45 4.24 -9.34
N LEU A 180 4.96 4.90 -10.37
CA LEU A 180 5.12 6.36 -10.38
C LEU A 180 3.75 7.07 -10.28
N VAL A 181 2.76 6.63 -11.05
CA VAL A 181 1.40 7.17 -11.00
C VAL A 181 0.75 6.91 -9.64
N MET A 182 0.88 5.69 -9.11
CA MET A 182 0.34 5.34 -7.79
C MET A 182 1.00 6.18 -6.69
N GLY A 183 2.31 6.42 -6.76
CA GLY A 183 3.02 7.29 -5.83
C GLY A 183 2.46 8.72 -5.84
N VAL A 184 2.21 9.29 -7.02
CA VAL A 184 1.55 10.60 -7.15
C VAL A 184 0.15 10.58 -6.54
N ALA A 185 -0.64 9.54 -6.82
CA ALA A 185 -2.02 9.46 -6.33
C ALA A 185 -2.10 9.34 -4.80
N VAL A 186 -1.23 8.51 -4.18
CA VAL A 186 -1.18 8.36 -2.73
C VAL A 186 -0.69 9.64 -2.05
N SER A 187 0.36 10.27 -2.60
CA SER A 187 0.84 11.57 -2.12
C SER A 187 -0.23 12.65 -2.29
N GLY A 188 -0.91 12.70 -3.43
CA GLY A 188 -1.99 13.62 -3.71
C GLY A 188 -3.14 13.52 -2.70
N MET A 189 -3.56 12.30 -2.34
CA MET A 189 -4.54 12.09 -1.28
C MET A 189 -4.07 12.63 0.06
N HIS A 190 -2.82 12.28 0.45
CA HIS A 190 -2.25 12.73 1.72
C HIS A 190 -2.21 14.26 1.81
N TYR A 191 -1.63 14.94 0.81
CA TYR A 191 -1.51 16.39 0.85
C TYR A 191 -2.86 17.11 0.71
N THR A 192 -3.83 16.51 0.01
CA THR A 192 -5.22 17.03 0.01
C THR A 192 -5.85 16.90 1.39
N GLY A 193 -5.65 15.76 2.07
CA GLY A 193 -6.08 15.57 3.46
C GLY A 193 -5.44 16.57 4.42
N MET A 194 -4.14 16.85 4.25
CA MET A 194 -3.45 17.90 5.03
C MET A 194 -4.01 19.29 4.75
N ALA A 195 -4.33 19.61 3.51
CA ALA A 195 -4.95 20.89 3.13
C ALA A 195 -6.37 21.06 3.72
N ALA A 196 -7.03 19.96 4.10
CA ALA A 196 -8.32 20.03 4.79
C ALA A 196 -8.20 20.56 6.23
N MET A 197 -7.02 20.47 6.84
CA MET A 197 -6.81 20.76 8.25
C MET A 197 -6.91 22.26 8.56
N ILE A 198 -7.57 22.56 9.66
CA ILE A 198 -7.67 23.91 10.27
C ILE A 198 -7.17 23.76 11.70
N MET A 199 -6.23 24.61 12.12
CA MET A 199 -5.66 24.55 13.45
C MET A 199 -6.10 25.76 14.28
N TYR A 200 -6.46 25.48 15.53
CA TYR A 200 -6.79 26.47 16.54
C TYR A 200 -5.81 26.34 17.72
N SER A 201 -5.36 27.45 18.26
CA SER A 201 -4.57 27.45 19.49
C SER A 201 -5.36 26.81 20.63
N ALA A 202 -4.75 25.83 21.31
CA ALA A 202 -5.32 25.18 22.47
C ALA A 202 -4.34 25.27 23.65
N PRO A 203 -4.80 25.10 24.90
CA PRO A 203 -3.91 25.07 26.06
C PRO A 203 -2.84 23.99 25.91
N LEU A 204 -1.65 24.27 26.44
CA LEU A 204 -0.55 23.30 26.49
C LEU A 204 -0.97 22.09 27.33
N THR A 205 -1.36 21.01 26.68
CA THR A 205 -1.50 19.72 27.33
C THR A 205 -0.32 18.87 26.92
N THR A 206 0.56 18.55 27.87
CA THR A 206 1.65 17.58 27.65
C THR A 206 1.03 16.20 27.43
N ARG A 207 1.00 15.74 26.20
CA ARG A 207 0.64 14.36 25.90
C ARG A 207 1.92 13.57 25.62
N GLU A 208 2.04 12.42 26.27
CA GLU A 208 3.16 11.52 26.05
C GLU A 208 3.12 10.95 24.61
N GLY A 209 4.30 10.80 24.00
CA GLY A 209 4.44 10.26 22.66
C GLY A 209 5.89 10.36 22.17
N LEU A 210 6.18 9.68 21.07
CA LEU A 210 7.49 9.78 20.43
C LEU A 210 7.58 11.03 19.55
N THR A 211 8.73 11.69 19.59
CA THR A 211 9.03 12.78 18.64
C THR A 211 9.20 12.24 17.23
N ALA A 212 9.11 13.10 16.22
CA ALA A 212 9.34 12.75 14.82
C ALA A 212 10.66 11.98 14.63
N ASN A 213 11.76 12.46 15.23
CA ASN A 213 13.09 11.83 15.11
C ASN A 213 13.14 10.44 15.78
N GLN A 214 12.46 10.26 16.90
CA GLN A 214 12.37 8.94 17.58
C GLN A 214 11.53 7.94 16.80
N LEU A 215 10.54 8.40 16.04
CA LEU A 215 9.71 7.56 15.19
C LEU A 215 10.41 7.21 13.87
N LEU A 216 11.21 8.12 13.32
CA LEU A 216 11.87 7.97 12.02
C LEU A 216 12.76 6.74 11.95
N LEU A 217 13.66 6.57 12.94
CA LEU A 217 14.66 5.49 12.90
C LEU A 217 14.04 4.09 12.90
N PRO A 218 13.13 3.72 13.83
CA PRO A 218 12.47 2.42 13.78
C PRO A 218 11.60 2.24 12.52
N MET A 219 11.01 3.30 12.02
CA MET A 219 10.21 3.25 10.79
C MET A 219 11.08 2.97 9.56
N LEU A 220 12.21 3.66 9.39
CA LEU A 220 13.19 3.39 8.32
C LEU A 220 13.77 1.99 8.44
N GLY A 221 14.05 1.52 9.67
CA GLY A 221 14.46 0.15 9.93
C GLY A 221 13.42 -0.88 9.49
N ALA A 222 12.15 -0.65 9.82
CA ALA A 222 11.04 -1.53 9.40
C ALA A 222 10.85 -1.54 7.87
N ILE A 223 10.95 -0.36 7.21
CA ILE A 223 10.90 -0.25 5.74
C ILE A 223 12.07 -1.00 5.11
N GLY A 224 13.29 -0.78 5.60
CA GLY A 224 14.49 -1.45 5.11
C GLY A 224 14.39 -2.97 5.27
N LEU A 225 14.00 -3.44 6.46
CA LEU A 225 13.83 -4.86 6.74
C LEU A 225 12.73 -5.48 5.84
N SER A 226 11.57 -4.84 5.72
CA SER A 226 10.49 -5.33 4.85
C SER A 226 10.94 -5.40 3.39
N THR A 227 11.70 -4.42 2.93
CA THR A 227 12.28 -4.39 1.58
C THR A 227 13.26 -5.54 1.37
N ILE A 228 14.20 -5.76 2.30
CA ILE A 228 15.17 -6.85 2.24
C ILE A 228 14.46 -8.21 2.22
N VAL A 229 13.50 -8.42 3.13
CA VAL A 229 12.70 -9.66 3.18
C VAL A 229 11.97 -9.88 1.86
N MET A 230 11.32 -8.86 1.32
CA MET A 230 10.61 -8.95 0.04
C MET A 230 11.55 -9.29 -1.12
N LEU A 231 12.71 -8.63 -1.21
CA LEU A 231 13.72 -8.91 -2.24
C LEU A 231 14.28 -10.32 -2.09
N PHE A 232 14.56 -10.77 -0.87
CA PHE A 232 15.03 -12.12 -0.58
C PHE A 232 14.00 -13.18 -0.98
N VAL A 233 12.75 -13.03 -0.54
CA VAL A 233 11.66 -13.96 -0.89
C VAL A 233 11.38 -13.91 -2.39
N ALA A 234 11.48 -12.73 -3.02
CA ALA A 234 11.36 -12.60 -4.47
C ALA A 234 12.53 -13.28 -5.22
N GLY A 235 13.75 -13.17 -4.72
CA GLY A 235 14.94 -13.79 -5.31
C GLY A 235 14.98 -15.31 -5.18
N LEU A 236 14.40 -15.87 -4.11
CA LEU A 236 14.32 -17.32 -3.90
C LEU A 236 13.10 -17.98 -4.59
N GLY A 237 12.16 -17.20 -5.07
CA GLY A 237 10.99 -17.73 -5.75
C GLY A 237 11.31 -18.10 -7.21
N PRO A 238 10.58 -19.06 -7.80
CA PRO A 238 10.74 -19.41 -9.21
C PRO A 238 10.52 -18.18 -10.09
N THR A 239 11.36 -18.02 -11.10
CA THR A 239 11.23 -16.95 -12.09
C THR A 239 10.07 -17.24 -13.04
N GLU A 240 9.62 -16.25 -13.81
CA GLU A 240 8.60 -16.49 -14.86
C GLU A 240 9.07 -17.54 -15.88
N ARG A 241 10.38 -17.63 -16.12
CA ARG A 241 10.97 -18.66 -16.96
C ARG A 241 10.84 -20.05 -16.35
N ASP A 242 11.17 -20.20 -15.06
CA ASP A 242 11.04 -21.48 -14.37
C ASP A 242 9.59 -21.99 -14.39
N LEU A 243 8.61 -21.08 -14.19
CA LEU A 243 7.18 -21.41 -14.23
C LEU A 243 6.71 -21.77 -15.65
N GLN A 244 7.26 -21.14 -16.69
CA GLN A 244 6.98 -21.49 -18.09
C GLN A 244 7.58 -22.83 -18.45
N GLU A 245 8.82 -23.10 -18.07
CA GLU A 245 9.49 -24.40 -18.29
C GLU A 245 8.76 -25.53 -17.56
N GLU A 246 8.35 -25.32 -16.30
CA GLU A 246 7.51 -26.30 -15.59
C GLU A 246 6.17 -26.56 -16.31
N ALA A 247 5.52 -25.51 -16.80
CA ALA A 247 4.26 -25.65 -17.55
C ALA A 247 4.45 -26.40 -18.87
N GLU A 248 5.53 -26.14 -19.61
CA GLU A 248 5.88 -26.85 -20.84
C GLU A 248 6.21 -28.33 -20.57
N ILE A 249 6.95 -28.61 -19.49
CA ILE A 249 7.28 -29.98 -19.08
C ILE A 249 5.99 -30.73 -18.77
N HIS A 250 5.07 -30.14 -17.99
CA HIS A 250 3.78 -30.77 -17.67
C HIS A 250 2.94 -31.01 -18.93
N ALA A 251 2.85 -30.03 -19.82
CA ALA A 251 2.12 -30.20 -21.08
C ALA A 251 2.70 -31.31 -21.98
N ASN A 252 4.01 -31.46 -22.00
CA ASN A 252 4.69 -32.52 -22.75
C ASN A 252 4.48 -33.90 -22.09
N LEU A 253 4.48 -33.98 -20.76
CA LEU A 253 4.19 -35.22 -20.02
C LEU A 253 2.75 -35.67 -20.25
N ASP A 254 1.78 -34.75 -20.25
CA ASP A 254 0.38 -35.04 -20.56
C ASP A 254 0.20 -35.55 -22.00
N LYS A 255 0.92 -34.94 -22.97
CA LYS A 255 0.95 -35.45 -24.36
C LYS A 255 1.50 -36.87 -24.45
N LEU A 256 2.61 -37.16 -23.76
CA LEU A 256 3.20 -38.49 -23.73
C LEU A 256 2.31 -39.48 -23.03
N ALA A 257 1.61 -39.12 -21.97
CA ALA A 257 0.64 -39.95 -21.26
C ALA A 257 -0.59 -40.27 -22.14
N SER A 258 -1.02 -39.31 -22.97
CA SER A 258 -2.14 -39.50 -23.90
C SER A 258 -1.78 -40.48 -25.05
N ILE A 259 -0.52 -40.44 -25.54
CA ILE A 259 -0.01 -41.36 -26.58
C ILE A 259 0.15 -42.79 -26.01
N ARG A 260 0.46 -42.92 -24.72
CA ARG A 260 0.64 -44.23 -24.05
C ARG A 260 -0.67 -44.92 -23.64
N ARG A 261 -1.82 -44.28 -23.70
CA ARG A 261 -3.10 -44.96 -23.54
C ARG A 261 -3.44 -45.67 -24.87
N PRO A 262 -3.30 -47.00 -24.98
CA PRO A 262 -3.71 -47.69 -26.18
C PRO A 262 -5.23 -47.55 -26.33
N ALA A 263 -5.66 -47.10 -27.50
CA ALA A 263 -7.03 -47.22 -27.92
C ALA A 263 -7.39 -48.70 -27.91
N GLY A 264 -8.18 -49.14 -26.93
CA GLY A 264 -8.67 -50.53 -26.93
C GLY A 264 -8.64 -51.24 -25.58
N PHE A 265 -9.41 -50.74 -24.60
CA PHE A 265 -10.13 -51.58 -23.64
C PHE A 265 -11.55 -51.07 -23.60
N GLU A 266 -12.29 -51.27 -24.72
CA GLU A 266 -13.74 -51.28 -24.67
C GLU A 266 -14.16 -52.55 -23.93
N ASP A 267 -15.02 -52.34 -22.97
CA ASP A 267 -15.71 -53.32 -22.16
C ASP A 267 -16.04 -54.64 -22.86
N PHE A 268 -15.43 -55.71 -22.36
CA PHE A 268 -16.04 -57.03 -22.43
C PHE A 268 -16.60 -57.36 -21.04
N SER A 269 -17.85 -57.01 -20.83
CA SER A 269 -18.76 -57.75 -19.92
C SER A 269 -20.19 -57.35 -20.23
#